data_8cc761ba8a859a7cdbec616e474e365b
#
_entry.id   8cc761ba8a859a7cdbec616e474e365b
#
_cell.length_a   1.000
_cell.length_b   1.000
_cell.length_c   1.000
_cell.angle_alpha   90.00
_cell.angle_beta   90.00
_cell.angle_gamma   90.00
#
_symmetry.space_group_name_H-M   'P 1'
#
loop_
_entity.id
_entity.type
_entity.pdbx_description
1 polymer ?
#
loop_
_entity_poly.entity_id
_entity_poly.type
_entity_poly.pdbx_seq_one_letter_code
_entity_poly.pdbx_strand_id
1 'polypeptide(L)'
;MIKKVTKARKGKKAKGYFTYFNELDRLCSLKPTGIDSVESFSSLDHLETALAVRAAYWVQKVVTDLSNSKEPEKVKINDLYAQNITRMSKCHMWYLTFLMAKENMRNHTFKDPNVKSTIELVMKIFALNQLSQDSAVLYETGYFKQGSTLLLNQSFE
;
A
#
# COMPACT_ATOMS: atom_id res chain seq x y z
N MET A 1 -8.86 -7.99 -10.23
CA MET A 1 -8.40 -6.65 -9.83
C MET A 1 -8.53 -5.64 -10.97
N ILE A 2 -7.85 -5.80 -12.11
CA ILE A 2 -7.83 -4.86 -13.25
C ILE A 2 -9.24 -4.42 -13.67
N LYS A 3 -10.16 -5.38 -13.93
CA LYS A 3 -11.57 -5.06 -14.29
C LYS A 3 -12.29 -4.19 -13.26
N LYS A 4 -11.98 -4.31 -11.95
CA LYS A 4 -12.57 -3.49 -10.90
C LYS A 4 -12.04 -2.06 -10.93
N VAL A 5 -10.73 -1.89 -11.15
CA VAL A 5 -10.12 -0.56 -11.30
C VAL A 5 -10.66 0.16 -12.52
N THR A 6 -10.73 -0.53 -13.67
CA THR A 6 -11.31 0.06 -14.89
C THR A 6 -12.77 0.50 -14.69
N LYS A 7 -13.55 -0.27 -13.92
CA LYS A 7 -14.94 0.11 -13.57
C LYS A 7 -14.98 1.32 -12.62
N ALA A 8 -14.06 1.37 -11.63
CA ALA A 8 -13.97 2.51 -10.71
C ALA A 8 -13.63 3.80 -11.45
N ARG A 9 -12.65 3.77 -12.37
CA ARG A 9 -12.32 4.91 -13.25
C ARG A 9 -13.47 5.37 -14.14
N LYS A 10 -14.42 4.48 -14.46
CA LYS A 10 -15.66 4.78 -15.21
C LYS A 10 -16.82 5.20 -14.30
N GLY A 11 -16.56 5.57 -13.04
CA GLY A 11 -17.56 6.06 -12.08
C GLY A 11 -18.35 4.98 -11.33
N LYS A 12 -18.08 3.68 -11.56
CA LYS A 12 -18.66 2.60 -10.76
C LYS A 12 -17.86 2.42 -9.47
N LYS A 13 -18.37 2.94 -8.35
CA LYS A 13 -17.70 2.83 -7.05
C LYS A 13 -17.38 1.38 -6.69
N ALA A 14 -16.10 1.11 -6.42
CA ALA A 14 -15.64 -0.12 -5.83
C ALA A 14 -16.11 -0.21 -4.37
N LYS A 15 -16.41 -1.43 -3.89
CA LYS A 15 -16.94 -1.69 -2.54
C LYS A 15 -16.02 -2.65 -1.79
N GLY A 16 -16.18 -2.70 -0.46
CA GLY A 16 -15.43 -3.57 0.44
C GLY A 16 -13.93 -3.26 0.37
N TYR A 17 -13.09 -4.28 0.39
CA TYR A 17 -11.62 -4.14 0.37
C TYR A 17 -11.03 -3.48 -0.88
N PHE A 18 -11.84 -3.13 -1.86
CA PHE A 18 -11.42 -2.42 -3.07
C PHE A 18 -11.79 -0.93 -3.04
N THR A 19 -12.30 -0.41 -1.94
CA THR A 19 -12.78 0.98 -1.81
C THR A 19 -11.70 1.99 -2.17
N TYR A 20 -10.42 1.72 -1.83
CA TYR A 20 -9.32 2.59 -2.16
C TYR A 20 -9.09 2.77 -3.68
N PHE A 21 -9.65 1.88 -4.54
CA PHE A 21 -9.63 2.08 -6.00
C PHE A 21 -10.41 3.32 -6.44
N ASN A 22 -11.31 3.82 -5.62
CA ASN A 22 -12.04 5.07 -5.89
C ASN A 22 -11.18 6.31 -5.65
N GLU A 23 -10.03 6.15 -5.00
CA GLU A 23 -9.18 7.22 -4.49
C GLU A 23 -7.73 7.13 -5.00
N LEU A 24 -7.48 6.36 -6.07
CA LEU A 24 -6.12 6.10 -6.56
C LEU A 24 -5.36 7.39 -6.84
N ASP A 25 -5.98 8.35 -7.52
CA ASP A 25 -5.33 9.62 -7.87
C ASP A 25 -5.01 10.45 -6.61
N ARG A 26 -5.93 10.48 -5.64
CA ARG A 26 -5.70 11.13 -4.35
C ARG A 26 -4.53 10.47 -3.60
N LEU A 27 -4.52 9.15 -3.51
CA LEU A 27 -3.46 8.41 -2.82
C LEU A 27 -2.09 8.63 -3.48
N CYS A 28 -2.01 8.58 -4.80
CA CYS A 28 -0.76 8.81 -5.53
C CYS A 28 -0.27 10.27 -5.46
N SER A 29 -1.15 11.22 -5.14
CA SER A 29 -0.80 12.64 -4.99
C SER A 29 -0.56 13.06 -3.54
N LEU A 30 -0.74 12.15 -2.57
CA LEU A 30 -0.48 12.47 -1.17
C LEU A 30 0.97 12.86 -0.96
N LYS A 31 1.16 13.98 -0.27
CA LYS A 31 2.46 14.41 0.24
C LYS A 31 2.57 14.04 1.71
N PRO A 32 3.75 13.67 2.18
CA PRO A 32 3.92 13.32 3.59
C PRO A 32 3.66 14.57 4.44
N THR A 33 2.74 14.45 5.36
CA THR A 33 2.58 15.39 6.46
C THR A 33 3.05 14.66 7.72
N GLY A 34 4.18 15.12 8.31
CA GLY A 34 4.66 14.58 9.59
C GLY A 34 5.44 13.26 9.53
N ILE A 35 6.03 12.89 8.38
CA ILE A 35 7.02 11.79 8.31
C ILE A 35 8.42 12.40 8.41
N ASP A 36 8.69 13.05 9.52
CA ASP A 36 9.95 13.77 9.74
C ASP A 36 10.76 13.16 10.90
N SER A 37 10.28 12.10 11.52
CA SER A 37 10.94 11.43 12.66
C SER A 37 10.67 9.92 12.67
N VAL A 38 11.45 9.20 13.49
CA VAL A 38 11.29 7.74 13.73
C VAL A 38 9.90 7.44 14.31
N GLU A 39 9.37 8.30 15.19
CA GLU A 39 8.06 8.14 15.80
C GLU A 39 6.92 8.14 14.77
N SER A 40 7.11 8.82 13.64
CA SER A 40 6.12 8.78 12.53
C SER A 40 5.90 7.38 12.00
N PHE A 41 6.96 6.56 11.95
CA PHE A 41 6.89 5.15 11.54
C PHE A 41 6.35 4.23 12.66
N SER A 42 6.15 4.73 13.87
CA SER A 42 5.49 4.01 14.95
C SER A 42 3.97 4.10 14.88
N SER A 43 3.42 5.01 14.08
CA SER A 43 1.97 5.19 13.90
C SER A 43 1.41 4.16 12.92
N LEU A 44 0.44 3.35 13.37
CA LEU A 44 -0.27 2.43 12.49
C LEU A 44 -1.04 3.14 11.36
N ASP A 45 -1.49 4.38 11.57
CA ASP A 45 -2.20 5.17 10.55
C ASP A 45 -1.23 5.65 9.45
N HIS A 46 -0.02 6.06 9.81
CA HIS A 46 1.01 6.42 8.83
C HIS A 46 1.49 5.22 8.04
N LEU A 47 1.71 4.08 8.69
CA LEU A 47 2.09 2.83 8.04
C LEU A 47 1.00 2.34 7.07
N GLU A 48 -0.27 2.38 7.48
CA GLU A 48 -1.40 2.09 6.60
C GLU A 48 -1.39 2.99 5.36
N THR A 49 -1.22 4.30 5.55
CA THR A 49 -1.20 5.26 4.46
C THR A 49 -0.05 5.00 3.49
N ALA A 50 1.16 4.71 3.99
CA ALA A 50 2.31 4.38 3.16
C ALA A 50 2.06 3.11 2.31
N LEU A 51 1.50 2.07 2.93
CA LEU A 51 1.12 0.84 2.23
C LEU A 51 0.03 1.08 1.18
N ALA A 52 -0.96 1.95 1.49
CA ALA A 52 -2.03 2.32 0.56
C ALA A 52 -1.49 3.10 -0.65
N VAL A 53 -0.60 4.08 -0.43
CA VAL A 53 0.06 4.85 -1.50
C VAL A 53 0.83 3.92 -2.43
N ARG A 54 1.63 3.02 -1.88
CA ARG A 54 2.38 2.04 -2.68
C ARG A 54 1.47 1.11 -3.48
N ALA A 55 0.41 0.60 -2.86
CA ALA A 55 -0.57 -0.24 -3.54
C ALA A 55 -1.30 0.53 -4.65
N ALA A 56 -1.70 1.78 -4.40
CA ALA A 56 -2.35 2.64 -5.37
C ALA A 56 -1.45 2.93 -6.59
N TYR A 57 -0.18 3.25 -6.36
CA TYR A 57 0.79 3.47 -7.43
C TYR A 57 0.89 2.27 -8.37
N TRP A 58 1.14 1.06 -7.83
CA TRP A 58 1.26 -0.13 -8.67
C TRP A 58 -0.03 -0.48 -9.40
N VAL A 59 -1.18 -0.29 -8.76
CA VAL A 59 -2.48 -0.49 -9.42
C VAL A 59 -2.64 0.49 -10.58
N GLN A 60 -2.36 1.76 -10.36
CA GLN A 60 -2.48 2.81 -11.37
C GLN A 60 -1.50 2.58 -12.54
N LYS A 61 -0.24 2.28 -12.23
CA LYS A 61 0.79 1.99 -13.23
C LYS A 61 0.41 0.80 -14.10
N VAL A 62 0.07 -0.34 -13.52
CA VAL A 62 -0.28 -1.56 -14.29
C VAL A 62 -1.51 -1.33 -15.17
N VAL A 63 -2.54 -0.67 -14.64
CA VAL A 63 -3.75 -0.40 -15.45
C VAL A 63 -3.44 0.55 -16.61
N THR A 64 -2.59 1.54 -16.39
CA THR A 64 -2.15 2.48 -17.44
C THR A 64 -1.32 1.76 -18.50
N ASP A 65 -0.31 0.99 -18.08
CA ASP A 65 0.57 0.22 -18.97
C ASP A 65 -0.24 -0.74 -19.87
N LEU A 66 -1.17 -1.50 -19.26
CA LEU A 66 -2.04 -2.42 -19.99
C LEU A 66 -3.00 -1.71 -20.96
N SER A 67 -3.48 -0.53 -20.60
CA SER A 67 -4.40 0.25 -21.43
C SER A 67 -3.69 0.89 -22.64
N ASN A 68 -2.45 1.31 -22.47
CA ASN A 68 -1.66 1.97 -23.50
C ASN A 68 -0.99 1.01 -24.47
N SER A 69 -0.78 -0.24 -24.09
CA SER A 69 -0.17 -1.25 -24.95
C SER A 69 -1.15 -1.71 -26.05
N LYS A 70 -0.64 -1.86 -27.27
CA LYS A 70 -1.38 -2.39 -28.41
C LYS A 70 -1.27 -3.91 -28.56
N GLU A 71 -0.41 -4.55 -27.77
CA GLU A 71 -0.17 -5.99 -27.84
C GLU A 71 -1.40 -6.82 -27.43
N PRO A 72 -1.51 -8.08 -27.87
CA PRO A 72 -2.56 -9.00 -27.43
C PRO A 72 -2.58 -9.17 -25.90
N GLU A 73 -3.77 -9.31 -25.32
CA GLU A 73 -3.95 -9.41 -23.86
C GLU A 73 -3.07 -10.49 -23.22
N LYS A 74 -2.94 -11.65 -23.86
CA LYS A 74 -2.10 -12.77 -23.38
C LYS A 74 -0.63 -12.38 -23.29
N VAL A 75 -0.10 -11.68 -24.29
CA VAL A 75 1.30 -11.21 -24.32
C VAL A 75 1.52 -10.13 -23.24
N LYS A 76 0.58 -9.19 -23.11
CA LYS A 76 0.64 -8.17 -22.05
C LYS A 76 0.76 -8.78 -20.67
N ILE A 77 -0.09 -9.76 -20.35
CA ILE A 77 -0.21 -10.32 -19.01
C ILE A 77 0.94 -11.27 -18.70
N ASN A 78 1.31 -12.14 -19.63
CA ASN A 78 2.24 -13.22 -19.36
C ASN A 78 3.71 -12.83 -19.56
N ASP A 79 3.97 -11.87 -20.45
CA ASP A 79 5.33 -11.57 -20.88
C ASP A 79 5.73 -10.13 -20.48
N LEU A 80 5.06 -9.13 -21.06
CA LEU A 80 5.49 -7.74 -20.95
C LEU A 80 5.34 -7.15 -19.54
N TYR A 81 4.21 -7.43 -18.88
CA TYR A 81 3.88 -6.80 -17.59
C TYR A 81 3.74 -7.79 -16.43
N ALA A 82 4.14 -9.05 -16.62
CA ALA A 82 4.01 -10.11 -15.62
C ALA A 82 4.62 -9.71 -14.25
N GLN A 83 5.81 -9.12 -14.27
CA GLN A 83 6.47 -8.67 -13.03
C GLN A 83 5.71 -7.53 -12.35
N ASN A 84 5.24 -6.53 -13.12
CA ASN A 84 4.49 -5.40 -12.59
C ASN A 84 3.14 -5.85 -12.02
N ILE A 85 2.47 -6.81 -12.69
CA ILE A 85 1.22 -7.42 -12.21
C ILE A 85 1.46 -8.17 -10.90
N THR A 86 2.58 -8.89 -10.79
CA THR A 86 2.97 -9.60 -9.56
C THR A 86 3.23 -8.61 -8.43
N ARG A 87 3.99 -7.53 -8.67
CA ARG A 87 4.24 -6.48 -7.68
C ARG A 87 2.95 -5.80 -7.25
N MET A 88 2.10 -5.42 -8.20
CA MET A 88 0.77 -4.87 -7.92
C MET A 88 -0.04 -5.78 -6.99
N SER A 89 -0.08 -7.08 -7.30
CA SER A 89 -0.83 -8.05 -6.51
C SER A 89 -0.28 -8.21 -5.10
N LYS A 90 1.05 -8.27 -4.96
CA LYS A 90 1.71 -8.32 -3.64
C LYS A 90 1.42 -7.08 -2.81
N CYS A 91 1.64 -5.87 -3.36
CA CYS A 91 1.39 -4.62 -2.64
C CYS A 91 -0.08 -4.48 -2.23
N HIS A 92 -1.02 -4.89 -3.11
CA HIS A 92 -2.44 -4.93 -2.77
C HIS A 92 -2.73 -5.87 -1.60
N MET A 93 -2.21 -7.10 -1.64
CA MET A 93 -2.42 -8.07 -0.56
C MET A 93 -1.80 -7.61 0.77
N TRP A 94 -0.61 -7.05 0.76
CA TRP A 94 0.04 -6.52 1.97
C TRP A 94 -0.77 -5.38 2.59
N TYR A 95 -1.25 -4.45 1.78
CA TYR A 95 -2.13 -3.39 2.26
C TYR A 95 -3.41 -3.95 2.86
N LEU A 96 -4.07 -4.90 2.18
CA LEU A 96 -5.29 -5.52 2.71
C LEU A 96 -5.06 -6.29 4.00
N THR A 97 -3.97 -7.06 4.08
CA THR A 97 -3.62 -7.81 5.30
C THR A 97 -3.46 -6.85 6.48
N PHE A 98 -2.76 -5.74 6.28
CA PHE A 98 -2.58 -4.73 7.32
C PHE A 98 -3.90 -4.06 7.71
N LEU A 99 -4.70 -3.65 6.71
CA LEU A 99 -6.01 -3.03 6.93
C LEU A 99 -6.95 -3.94 7.72
N MET A 100 -7.07 -5.20 7.32
CA MET A 100 -7.92 -6.19 8.00
C MET A 100 -7.45 -6.46 9.44
N ALA A 101 -6.14 -6.58 9.64
CA ALA A 101 -5.59 -6.76 11.00
C ALA A 101 -5.92 -5.57 11.90
N LYS A 102 -5.78 -4.33 11.37
CA LYS A 102 -6.09 -3.09 12.09
C LYS A 102 -7.58 -2.97 12.41
N GLU A 103 -8.45 -3.26 11.45
CA GLU A 103 -9.90 -3.28 11.66
C GLU A 103 -10.31 -4.31 12.71
N ASN A 104 -9.79 -5.54 12.61
CA ASN A 104 -10.06 -6.59 13.60
C ASN A 104 -9.58 -6.19 15.00
N MET A 105 -8.40 -5.59 15.11
CA MET A 105 -7.87 -5.12 16.38
C MET A 105 -8.74 -4.01 17.00
N ARG A 106 -9.30 -3.11 16.18
CA ARG A 106 -10.22 -2.05 16.65
C ARG A 106 -11.55 -2.62 17.14
N ASN A 107 -12.05 -3.67 16.49
CA ASN A 107 -13.34 -4.27 16.76
C ASN A 107 -13.31 -5.34 17.84
N HIS A 108 -12.12 -5.77 18.28
CA HIS A 108 -11.94 -6.81 19.29
C HIS A 108 -11.65 -6.22 20.67
N THR A 109 -12.35 -6.72 21.69
CA THR A 109 -12.07 -6.39 23.09
C THR A 109 -11.07 -7.39 23.67
N PHE A 110 -9.85 -6.93 23.90
CA PHE A 110 -8.79 -7.75 24.48
C PHE A 110 -8.95 -7.81 26.00
N LYS A 111 -8.93 -9.02 26.56
CA LYS A 111 -8.94 -9.23 28.02
C LYS A 111 -7.60 -8.84 28.66
N ASP A 112 -6.51 -9.09 27.92
CA ASP A 112 -5.14 -8.73 28.35
C ASP A 112 -4.60 -7.62 27.44
N PRO A 113 -4.26 -6.44 28.01
CA PRO A 113 -3.67 -5.33 27.26
C PRO A 113 -2.34 -5.69 26.59
N ASN A 114 -1.55 -6.63 27.14
CA ASN A 114 -0.29 -7.06 26.57
C ASN A 114 -0.48 -7.77 25.21
N VAL A 115 -1.58 -8.51 25.06
CA VAL A 115 -1.91 -9.14 23.77
C VAL A 115 -2.14 -8.09 22.70
N LYS A 116 -2.87 -7.02 23.03
CA LYS A 116 -3.12 -5.92 22.09
C LYS A 116 -1.81 -5.25 21.67
N SER A 117 -0.95 -4.89 22.62
CA SER A 117 0.33 -4.23 22.32
C SER A 117 1.27 -5.13 21.53
N THR A 118 1.26 -6.44 21.79
CA THR A 118 2.03 -7.42 21.00
C THR A 118 1.54 -7.48 19.55
N ILE A 119 0.22 -7.50 19.33
CA ILE A 119 -0.34 -7.48 17.96
C ILE A 119 0.03 -6.17 17.25
N GLU A 120 -0.07 -5.03 17.93
CA GLU A 120 0.36 -3.74 17.38
C GLU A 120 1.84 -3.75 16.96
N LEU A 121 2.71 -4.32 17.77
CA LEU A 121 4.13 -4.46 17.46
C LEU A 121 4.35 -5.35 16.22
N VAL A 122 3.69 -6.51 16.15
CA VAL A 122 3.77 -7.41 14.99
C VAL A 122 3.28 -6.71 13.72
N MET A 123 2.21 -5.93 13.81
CA MET A 123 1.71 -5.14 12.67
C MET A 123 2.71 -4.08 12.22
N LYS A 124 3.36 -3.38 13.14
CA LYS A 124 4.41 -2.39 12.84
C LYS A 124 5.58 -3.07 12.12
N ILE A 125 6.12 -4.16 12.69
CA ILE A 125 7.23 -4.92 12.09
C ILE A 125 6.86 -5.40 10.68
N PHE A 126 5.65 -5.94 10.51
CA PHE A 126 5.17 -6.34 9.19
C PHE A 126 5.19 -5.18 8.20
N ALA A 127 4.58 -4.05 8.55
CA ALA A 127 4.51 -2.89 7.65
C ALA A 127 5.89 -2.32 7.33
N LEU A 128 6.74 -2.12 8.33
CA LEU A 128 8.11 -1.63 8.17
C LEU A 128 8.92 -2.53 7.24
N ASN A 129 8.86 -3.85 7.45
CA ASN A 129 9.54 -4.82 6.59
C ASN A 129 9.06 -4.74 5.14
N GLN A 130 7.74 -4.62 4.92
CA GLN A 130 7.20 -4.49 3.57
C GLN A 130 7.62 -3.16 2.91
N LEU A 131 7.65 -2.07 3.66
CA LEU A 131 8.04 -0.75 3.15
C LEU A 131 9.54 -0.68 2.83
N SER A 132 10.40 -1.33 3.63
CA SER A 132 11.85 -1.37 3.39
C SER A 132 12.21 -2.14 2.11
N GLN A 133 11.48 -3.20 1.78
CA GLN A 133 11.75 -4.03 0.60
C GLN A 133 11.45 -3.32 -0.74
N ASP A 134 10.56 -2.34 -0.77
CA ASP A 134 10.15 -1.63 -1.99
C ASP A 134 9.81 -0.17 -1.69
N SER A 135 10.78 0.58 -1.15
CA SER A 135 10.63 1.99 -0.80
C SER A 135 10.74 2.93 -2.01
N ALA A 136 11.34 2.50 -3.13
CA ALA A 136 11.56 3.33 -4.31
C ALA A 136 10.28 3.99 -4.83
N VAL A 137 9.17 3.27 -4.85
CA VAL A 137 7.85 3.79 -5.25
C VAL A 137 7.39 4.96 -4.39
N LEU A 138 7.70 4.95 -3.10
CA LEU A 138 7.32 6.02 -2.19
C LEU A 138 8.12 7.29 -2.46
N TYR A 139 9.35 7.18 -2.96
CA TYR A 139 10.13 8.30 -3.48
C TYR A 139 9.59 8.79 -4.83
N GLU A 140 9.25 7.89 -5.74
CA GLU A 140 8.68 8.25 -7.05
C GLU A 140 7.36 9.02 -6.91
N THR A 141 6.52 8.65 -5.94
CA THR A 141 5.28 9.37 -5.64
C THR A 141 5.52 10.68 -4.88
N GLY A 142 6.74 10.89 -4.36
CA GLY A 142 7.09 11.98 -3.47
C GLY A 142 6.44 11.86 -2.08
N TYR A 143 5.99 10.66 -1.72
CA TYR A 143 5.50 10.36 -0.38
C TYR A 143 6.65 10.22 0.63
N PHE A 144 7.81 9.67 0.22
CA PHE A 144 9.05 9.73 0.97
C PHE A 144 9.91 10.88 0.48
N LYS A 145 10.61 11.52 1.42
CA LYS A 145 11.63 12.56 1.21
C LYS A 145 13.02 11.99 1.41
N GLN A 146 14.04 12.75 1.06
CA GLN A 146 15.43 12.42 1.40
C GLN A 146 15.56 12.15 2.91
N GLY A 147 16.19 11.04 3.27
CA GLY A 147 16.33 10.60 4.67
C GLY A 147 15.21 9.68 5.19
N SER A 148 14.06 9.59 4.52
CA SER A 148 12.95 8.73 5.01
C SER A 148 13.35 7.25 5.15
N THR A 149 14.23 6.73 4.29
CA THR A 149 14.72 5.34 4.43
C THR A 149 15.60 5.17 5.67
N LEU A 150 16.39 6.17 6.05
CA LEU A 150 17.17 6.14 7.27
C LEU A 150 16.26 6.09 8.49
N LEU A 151 15.24 6.93 8.55
CA LEU A 151 14.24 6.93 9.62
C LEU A 151 13.48 5.60 9.67
N LEU A 152 13.11 5.05 8.50
CA LEU A 152 12.47 3.75 8.41
C LEU A 152 13.36 2.65 9.00
N ASN A 153 14.65 2.63 8.67
CA ASN A 153 15.59 1.64 9.19
C ASN A 153 15.79 1.78 10.70
N GLN A 154 15.91 3.01 11.21
CA GLN A 154 15.99 3.28 12.65
C GLN A 154 14.72 2.86 13.44
N SER A 155 13.59 2.74 12.76
CA SER A 155 12.34 2.28 13.38
C SER A 155 12.31 0.78 13.69
N PHE A 156 13.34 0.03 13.26
CA PHE A 156 13.53 -1.38 13.60
C PHE A 156 14.38 -1.59 14.89
N GLU A 157 15.06 -0.56 15.37
CA GLU A 157 15.85 -0.56 16.60
C GLU A 157 14.99 -0.24 17.84
#